data_639c196dab7067ef7c771a3e2ed5a07d
#
_entry.id   639c196dab7067ef7c771a3e2ed5a07d
#
_cell.length_a   1.000
_cell.length_b   1.000
_cell.length_c   1.000
_cell.angle_alpha   90.00
_cell.angle_beta   90.00
_cell.angle_gamma   90.00
#
_symmetry.space_group_name_H-M   'P 1'
#
loop_
_entity.id
_entity.type
_entity.pdbx_description
1 polymer ?
#
loop_
_entity_poly.entity_id
_entity_poly.type
_entity_poly.pdbx_seq_one_letter_code
_entity_poly.pdbx_strand_id
1 'polypeptide(L)'
;IYKGNGSVVDTVNKMLNNFATRYDSEITDGANELGRSMHDIVTVASLVEREAQHDDERARIAGVIYNRLNNSSEFPYLQVDASVLYGLGRTSGKLTDEDLKSDSPYNLYTKEGLPPGPICNPGYASLYAASHPESHDYYYYVAMPDGSPLFASSYEEHQRNIATSNAAQAQAASKNTDQSTEVS
;
A
#
# COMPACT_ATOMS: atom_id res chain seq x y z
N ILE A 1 -6.05 4.38 26.92
CA ILE A 1 -7.40 4.02 27.41
C ILE A 1 -8.09 5.31 27.81
N TYR A 2 -9.06 5.74 27.02
CA TYR A 2 -9.80 6.99 27.23
C TYR A 2 -10.82 6.76 28.37
N LYS A 3 -10.52 7.27 29.57
CA LYS A 3 -11.50 7.40 30.64
C LYS A 3 -12.12 8.81 30.56
N GLY A 4 -13.13 8.97 29.72
CA GLY A 4 -13.83 10.25 29.59
C GLY A 4 -15.33 9.99 29.46
N ASN A 5 -16.13 10.79 30.15
CA ASN A 5 -17.60 10.83 30.05
C ASN A 5 -18.08 11.46 28.72
N GLY A 6 -17.32 11.29 27.62
CA GLY A 6 -17.69 11.78 26.30
C GLY A 6 -18.76 10.89 25.67
N SER A 7 -19.75 11.53 25.03
CA SER A 7 -20.75 10.80 24.25
C SER A 7 -20.11 10.12 23.00
N VAL A 8 -20.77 9.12 22.42
CA VAL A 8 -20.36 8.53 21.14
C VAL A 8 -20.21 9.61 20.06
N VAL A 9 -21.12 10.59 20.04
CA VAL A 9 -21.11 11.73 19.13
C VAL A 9 -19.82 12.57 19.30
N ASP A 10 -19.41 12.84 20.54
CA ASP A 10 -18.16 13.60 20.79
C ASP A 10 -16.93 12.84 20.30
N THR A 11 -16.94 11.51 20.47
CA THR A 11 -15.84 10.65 19.98
C THR A 11 -15.77 10.68 18.45
N VAL A 12 -16.90 10.49 17.77
CA VAL A 12 -16.96 10.54 16.30
C VAL A 12 -16.55 11.93 15.79
N ASN A 13 -17.05 13.02 16.41
CA ASN A 13 -16.66 14.37 16.02
C ASN A 13 -15.15 14.63 16.19
N LYS A 14 -14.51 14.10 17.24
CA LYS A 14 -13.06 14.19 17.40
C LYS A 14 -12.31 13.44 16.27
N MET A 15 -12.79 12.28 15.85
CA MET A 15 -12.20 11.52 14.73
C MET A 15 -12.34 12.31 13.42
N LEU A 16 -13.54 12.85 13.13
CA LEU A 16 -13.78 13.64 11.92
C LEU A 16 -12.97 14.93 11.92
N ASN A 17 -12.88 15.64 13.04
CA ASN A 17 -12.07 16.86 13.17
C ASN A 17 -10.58 16.55 13.00
N ASN A 18 -10.09 15.45 13.55
CA ASN A 18 -8.70 15.02 13.34
C ASN A 18 -8.44 14.70 11.86
N PHE A 19 -9.37 14.03 11.18
CA PHE A 19 -9.25 13.81 9.73
C PHE A 19 -9.22 15.14 8.98
N ALA A 20 -10.16 16.07 9.25
CA ALA A 20 -10.21 17.38 8.61
C ALA A 20 -8.92 18.18 8.82
N THR A 21 -8.28 18.06 9.99
CA THR A 21 -7.00 18.71 10.28
C THR A 21 -5.83 18.06 9.50
N ARG A 22 -5.91 16.75 9.25
CA ARG A 22 -4.89 15.99 8.53
C ARG A 22 -5.02 16.08 7.01
N TYR A 23 -6.26 16.20 6.53
CA TYR A 23 -6.56 16.47 5.12
C TYR A 23 -6.59 18.00 4.90
N ASP A 24 -5.43 18.61 4.98
CA ASP A 24 -5.21 20.04 4.95
C ASP A 24 -5.17 20.62 3.51
N SER A 25 -4.82 21.90 3.40
CA SER A 25 -4.73 22.58 2.10
C SER A 25 -3.64 21.96 1.21
N GLU A 26 -2.52 21.52 1.78
CA GLU A 26 -1.42 20.93 1.02
C GLU A 26 -1.86 19.62 0.33
N ILE A 27 -2.56 18.74 1.08
CA ILE A 27 -3.16 17.53 0.51
C ILE A 27 -4.21 17.87 -0.55
N THR A 28 -5.04 18.90 -0.28
CA THR A 28 -6.10 19.32 -1.20
C THR A 28 -5.53 19.89 -2.49
N ASP A 29 -4.47 20.70 -2.42
CA ASP A 29 -3.82 21.28 -3.58
C ASP A 29 -3.17 20.19 -4.44
N GLY A 30 -2.43 19.25 -3.85
CA GLY A 30 -1.88 18.10 -4.56
C GLY A 30 -2.96 17.21 -5.20
N ALA A 31 -4.09 16.99 -4.52
CA ALA A 31 -5.22 16.25 -5.08
C ALA A 31 -5.80 16.96 -6.33
N ASN A 32 -5.94 18.28 -6.28
CA ASN A 32 -6.43 19.10 -7.40
C ASN A 32 -5.48 19.06 -8.58
N GLU A 33 -4.16 19.16 -8.35
CA GLU A 33 -3.13 19.04 -9.39
C GLU A 33 -3.18 17.68 -10.09
N LEU A 34 -3.45 16.60 -9.34
CA LEU A 34 -3.60 15.25 -9.87
C LEU A 34 -4.99 15.01 -10.52
N GLY A 35 -5.94 15.94 -10.38
CA GLY A 35 -7.33 15.75 -10.81
C GLY A 35 -8.05 14.62 -10.09
N ARG A 36 -7.71 14.36 -8.82
CA ARG A 36 -8.26 13.28 -7.99
C ARG A 36 -9.18 13.79 -6.91
N SER A 37 -10.23 13.06 -6.63
CA SER A 37 -11.14 13.36 -5.52
C SER A 37 -10.49 13.05 -4.16
N MET A 38 -11.03 13.64 -3.08
CA MET A 38 -10.64 13.27 -1.70
C MET A 38 -10.78 11.76 -1.47
N HIS A 39 -11.84 11.14 -2.01
CA HIS A 39 -12.07 9.71 -1.91
C HIS A 39 -10.93 8.90 -2.55
N ASP A 40 -10.48 9.30 -3.76
CA ASP A 40 -9.38 8.63 -4.46
C ASP A 40 -8.07 8.77 -3.68
N ILE A 41 -7.75 10.00 -3.20
CA ILE A 41 -6.53 10.24 -2.41
C ILE A 41 -6.51 9.38 -1.15
N VAL A 42 -7.62 9.34 -0.38
CA VAL A 42 -7.68 8.52 0.84
C VAL A 42 -7.60 7.03 0.50
N THR A 43 -8.18 6.60 -0.62
CA THR A 43 -8.11 5.21 -1.08
C THR A 43 -6.68 4.85 -1.46
N VAL A 44 -6.00 5.64 -2.30
CA VAL A 44 -4.58 5.42 -2.64
C VAL A 44 -3.70 5.46 -1.39
N ALA A 45 -3.91 6.45 -0.51
CA ALA A 45 -3.16 6.55 0.74
C ALA A 45 -3.32 5.29 1.61
N SER A 46 -4.49 4.67 1.64
CA SER A 46 -4.73 3.45 2.38
C SER A 46 -3.99 2.23 1.80
N LEU A 47 -3.81 2.19 0.47
CA LEU A 47 -2.98 1.18 -0.19
C LEU A 47 -1.51 1.41 0.17
N VAL A 48 -1.02 2.64 0.02
CA VAL A 48 0.36 3.03 0.37
C VAL A 48 0.68 2.73 1.83
N GLU A 49 -0.25 3.03 2.77
CA GLU A 49 -0.07 2.75 4.20
C GLU A 49 0.14 1.25 4.50
N ARG A 50 -0.48 0.40 3.69
CA ARG A 50 -0.41 -1.06 3.88
C ARG A 50 0.77 -1.71 3.14
N GLU A 51 1.34 -1.02 2.15
CA GLU A 51 2.46 -1.51 1.34
C GLU A 51 3.81 -1.00 1.85
N ALA A 52 3.90 0.28 2.23
CA ALA A 52 5.15 0.90 2.66
C ALA A 52 5.60 0.40 4.05
N GLN A 53 6.86 0.02 4.16
CA GLN A 53 7.52 -0.30 5.43
C GLN A 53 8.34 0.90 5.96
N HIS A 54 8.85 1.75 5.06
CA HIS A 54 9.62 2.94 5.39
C HIS A 54 8.95 4.20 4.85
N ASP A 55 9.19 5.36 5.49
CA ASP A 55 8.51 6.59 5.12
C ASP A 55 8.98 7.15 3.76
N ASP A 56 10.25 6.94 3.42
CA ASP A 56 10.89 7.46 2.21
C ASP A 56 10.47 6.75 0.90
N GLU A 57 9.79 5.62 1.00
CA GLU A 57 9.29 4.87 -0.17
C GLU A 57 7.82 5.19 -0.53
N ARG A 58 7.06 5.83 0.38
CA ARG A 58 5.61 6.06 0.22
C ARG A 58 5.27 6.82 -1.06
N ALA A 59 6.00 7.90 -1.37
CA ALA A 59 5.76 8.70 -2.56
C ALA A 59 6.06 7.92 -3.84
N ARG A 60 7.08 7.04 -3.83
CA ARG A 60 7.44 6.17 -4.95
C ARG A 60 6.41 5.06 -5.16
N ILE A 61 5.93 4.43 -4.10
CA ILE A 61 4.83 3.45 -4.18
C ILE A 61 3.56 4.10 -4.72
N ALA A 62 3.21 5.32 -4.26
CA ALA A 62 2.11 6.08 -4.82
C ALA A 62 2.28 6.33 -6.33
N GLY A 63 3.50 6.68 -6.76
CA GLY A 63 3.84 6.83 -8.18
C GLY A 63 3.59 5.57 -9.00
N VAL A 64 3.97 4.38 -8.50
CA VAL A 64 3.67 3.10 -9.17
C VAL A 64 2.15 2.89 -9.31
N ILE A 65 1.38 3.16 -8.26
CA ILE A 65 -0.09 3.02 -8.30
C ILE A 65 -0.67 3.93 -9.38
N TYR A 66 -0.27 5.20 -9.42
CA TYR A 66 -0.77 6.14 -10.44
C TYR A 66 -0.29 5.81 -11.85
N ASN A 67 0.94 5.33 -12.04
CA ASN A 67 1.42 4.88 -13.33
C ASN A 67 0.55 3.75 -13.89
N ARG A 68 0.19 2.75 -13.07
CA ARG A 68 -0.74 1.68 -13.47
C ARG A 68 -2.14 2.20 -13.75
N LEU A 69 -2.70 3.06 -12.90
CA LEU A 69 -4.02 3.68 -13.10
C LEU A 69 -4.09 4.50 -14.41
N ASN A 70 -3.02 5.21 -14.75
CA ASN A 70 -2.96 6.05 -15.94
C ASN A 70 -2.64 5.25 -17.22
N ASN A 71 -2.13 4.02 -17.09
CA ASN A 71 -1.87 3.10 -18.20
C ASN A 71 -2.69 1.79 -18.05
N SER A 72 -4.00 1.94 -17.82
CA SER A 72 -4.91 0.82 -17.56
C SER A 72 -5.08 -0.15 -18.72
N SER A 73 -4.72 0.25 -19.95
CA SER A 73 -4.72 -0.64 -21.11
C SER A 73 -3.66 -1.75 -21.03
N GLU A 74 -2.52 -1.45 -20.40
CA GLU A 74 -1.42 -2.40 -20.18
C GLU A 74 -1.47 -2.99 -18.76
N PHE A 75 -1.89 -2.17 -17.77
CA PHE A 75 -1.96 -2.52 -16.35
C PHE A 75 -3.39 -2.37 -15.82
N PRO A 76 -4.34 -3.21 -16.24
CA PRO A 76 -5.75 -3.09 -15.80
C PRO A 76 -5.91 -3.31 -14.29
N TYR A 77 -5.02 -4.09 -13.68
CA TYR A 77 -5.08 -4.49 -12.29
C TYR A 77 -3.94 -3.90 -11.46
N LEU A 78 -4.24 -3.40 -10.26
CA LEU A 78 -3.21 -2.85 -9.36
C LEU A 78 -2.41 -3.94 -8.65
N GLN A 79 -2.99 -5.12 -8.43
CA GLN A 79 -2.34 -6.29 -7.83
C GLN A 79 -1.77 -6.03 -6.42
N VAL A 80 -2.56 -5.42 -5.56
CA VAL A 80 -2.20 -5.09 -4.17
C VAL A 80 -2.76 -6.13 -3.22
N ASP A 81 -1.89 -6.93 -2.60
CA ASP A 81 -2.25 -8.04 -1.69
C ASP A 81 -3.09 -7.57 -0.51
N ALA A 82 -2.72 -6.44 0.09
CA ALA A 82 -3.42 -5.88 1.24
C ALA A 82 -4.89 -5.58 0.95
N SER A 83 -5.23 -5.22 -0.28
CA SER A 83 -6.62 -4.99 -0.70
C SER A 83 -7.42 -6.29 -0.78
N VAL A 84 -6.81 -7.37 -1.28
CA VAL A 84 -7.45 -8.70 -1.30
C VAL A 84 -7.70 -9.19 0.12
N LEU A 85 -6.69 -9.10 0.99
CA LEU A 85 -6.82 -9.47 2.41
C LEU A 85 -7.95 -8.71 3.09
N TYR A 86 -8.05 -7.40 2.85
CA TYR A 86 -9.14 -6.57 3.36
C TYR A 86 -10.51 -7.07 2.89
N GLY A 87 -10.64 -7.35 1.59
CA GLY A 87 -11.87 -7.88 1.00
C GLY A 87 -12.31 -9.23 1.55
N LEU A 88 -11.35 -10.02 2.07
CA LEU A 88 -11.56 -11.30 2.75
C LEU A 88 -11.77 -11.16 4.28
N GLY A 89 -11.79 -9.92 4.81
CA GLY A 89 -11.90 -9.67 6.26
C GLY A 89 -10.62 -10.03 7.04
N ARG A 90 -9.47 -10.11 6.38
CA ARG A 90 -8.16 -10.43 6.96
C ARG A 90 -7.26 -9.19 6.99
N THR A 91 -6.40 -9.11 8.00
CA THR A 91 -5.44 -7.99 8.14
C THR A 91 -4.01 -8.37 7.78
N SER A 92 -3.70 -9.67 7.66
CA SER A 92 -2.37 -10.19 7.38
C SER A 92 -2.43 -11.64 6.88
N GLY A 93 -1.29 -12.17 6.45
CA GLY A 93 -1.09 -13.54 6.00
C GLY A 93 -0.79 -13.62 4.51
N LYS A 94 -0.40 -14.81 4.05
CA LYS A 94 -0.17 -15.07 2.63
C LYS A 94 -1.50 -15.31 1.92
N LEU A 95 -1.61 -14.82 0.70
CA LEU A 95 -2.71 -15.13 -0.21
C LEU A 95 -2.50 -16.51 -0.81
N THR A 96 -3.59 -17.26 -0.94
CA THR A 96 -3.65 -18.51 -1.68
C THR A 96 -4.17 -18.28 -3.10
N ASP A 97 -4.01 -19.24 -3.99
CA ASP A 97 -4.57 -19.18 -5.35
C ASP A 97 -6.11 -19.04 -5.33
N GLU A 98 -6.77 -19.53 -4.30
CA GLU A 98 -8.22 -19.40 -4.11
C GLU A 98 -8.59 -17.98 -3.65
N ASP A 99 -7.81 -17.39 -2.75
CA ASP A 99 -7.98 -15.99 -2.32
C ASP A 99 -7.93 -15.04 -3.53
N LEU A 100 -6.98 -15.27 -4.45
CA LEU A 100 -6.80 -14.47 -5.67
C LEU A 100 -7.95 -14.59 -6.68
N LYS A 101 -8.79 -15.62 -6.56
CA LYS A 101 -9.98 -15.83 -7.40
C LYS A 101 -11.27 -15.29 -6.77
N SER A 102 -11.19 -14.73 -5.56
CA SER A 102 -12.37 -14.21 -4.87
C SER A 102 -13.06 -13.13 -5.71
N ASP A 103 -14.40 -13.12 -5.70
CA ASP A 103 -15.21 -12.10 -6.39
C ASP A 103 -15.42 -10.82 -5.54
N SER A 104 -14.56 -10.59 -4.56
CA SER A 104 -14.59 -9.37 -3.76
C SER A 104 -14.34 -8.14 -4.65
N PRO A 105 -15.07 -7.03 -4.48
CA PRO A 105 -14.78 -5.78 -5.18
C PRO A 105 -13.43 -5.15 -4.78
N TYR A 106 -12.81 -5.64 -3.69
CA TYR A 106 -11.46 -5.28 -3.25
C TYR A 106 -10.37 -6.19 -3.82
N ASN A 107 -10.72 -7.18 -4.67
CA ASN A 107 -9.72 -8.03 -5.30
C ASN A 107 -9.08 -7.34 -6.51
N LEU A 108 -7.99 -6.63 -6.27
CA LEU A 108 -7.25 -5.88 -7.29
C LEU A 108 -6.41 -6.76 -8.24
N TYR A 109 -6.57 -8.09 -8.20
CA TYR A 109 -6.10 -9.03 -9.22
C TYR A 109 -7.15 -9.34 -10.28
N THR A 110 -8.43 -9.03 -10.01
CA THR A 110 -9.56 -9.31 -10.89
C THR A 110 -10.45 -8.10 -11.16
N LYS A 111 -10.33 -7.04 -10.38
CA LYS A 111 -11.08 -5.78 -10.53
C LYS A 111 -10.14 -4.67 -10.97
N GLU A 112 -10.56 -3.93 -12.00
CA GLU A 112 -9.78 -2.84 -12.59
C GLU A 112 -9.86 -1.57 -11.73
N GLY A 113 -8.80 -0.77 -11.78
CA GLY A 113 -8.75 0.53 -11.14
C GLY A 113 -8.63 0.49 -9.61
N LEU A 114 -9.13 1.53 -8.94
CA LEU A 114 -9.14 1.62 -7.48
C LEU A 114 -10.23 0.73 -6.86
N PRO A 115 -10.03 0.22 -5.64
CA PRO A 115 -11.08 -0.45 -4.90
C PRO A 115 -12.21 0.52 -4.55
N PRO A 116 -13.40 0.04 -4.12
CA PRO A 116 -14.55 0.91 -3.81
C PRO A 116 -14.30 1.95 -2.72
N GLY A 117 -13.27 1.78 -1.92
CA GLY A 117 -12.88 2.71 -0.86
C GLY A 117 -11.61 2.26 -0.13
N PRO A 118 -11.19 3.04 0.88
CA PRO A 118 -9.96 2.78 1.62
C PRO A 118 -10.01 1.46 2.39
N ILE A 119 -8.85 0.79 2.49
CA ILE A 119 -8.66 -0.49 3.18
C ILE A 119 -8.12 -0.35 4.62
N CYS A 120 -7.79 0.85 5.02
CA CYS A 120 -7.44 1.23 6.39
C CYS A 120 -7.62 2.75 6.57
N ASN A 121 -7.36 3.24 7.79
CA ASN A 121 -7.28 4.67 8.06
C ASN A 121 -5.82 5.13 7.89
N PRO A 122 -5.44 5.80 6.78
CA PRO A 122 -4.05 6.15 6.51
C PRO A 122 -3.55 7.27 7.42
N GLY A 123 -2.26 7.27 7.72
CA GLY A 123 -1.55 8.36 8.38
C GLY A 123 -1.31 9.55 7.44
N TYR A 124 -0.86 10.69 8.01
CA TYR A 124 -0.56 11.91 7.24
C TYR A 124 0.50 11.65 6.16
N ALA A 125 1.57 10.91 6.47
CA ALA A 125 2.63 10.61 5.51
C ALA A 125 2.11 9.88 4.25
N SER A 126 1.15 8.97 4.42
CA SER A 126 0.54 8.28 3.27
C SER A 126 -0.47 9.17 2.52
N LEU A 127 -1.21 10.05 3.21
CA LEU A 127 -2.06 11.05 2.56
C LEU A 127 -1.22 12.01 1.72
N TYR A 128 -0.10 12.49 2.28
CA TYR A 128 0.84 13.37 1.59
C TYR A 128 1.44 12.67 0.36
N ALA A 129 1.94 11.45 0.52
CA ALA A 129 2.48 10.67 -0.58
C ALA A 129 1.46 10.39 -1.69
N ALA A 130 0.20 10.14 -1.35
CA ALA A 130 -0.87 9.92 -2.32
C ALA A 130 -1.26 11.19 -3.08
N SER A 131 -1.11 12.38 -2.47
CA SER A 131 -1.36 13.67 -3.13
C SER A 131 -0.12 14.26 -3.81
N HIS A 132 1.09 13.78 -3.45
CA HIS A 132 2.38 14.21 -4.01
C HIS A 132 3.22 12.97 -4.38
N PRO A 133 2.76 12.17 -5.37
CA PRO A 133 3.50 10.99 -5.79
C PRO A 133 4.83 11.37 -6.43
N GLU A 134 5.88 10.56 -6.21
CA GLU A 134 7.14 10.70 -6.94
C GLU A 134 6.92 10.42 -8.42
N SER A 135 7.46 11.28 -9.29
CA SER A 135 7.40 11.11 -10.75
C SER A 135 8.53 10.20 -11.21
N HIS A 136 8.19 9.06 -11.77
CA HIS A 136 9.10 8.06 -12.33
C HIS A 136 8.33 7.15 -13.31
N ASP A 137 9.02 6.20 -13.94
CA ASP A 137 8.47 5.25 -14.92
C ASP A 137 8.37 3.80 -14.37
N TYR A 138 8.37 3.61 -13.06
CA TYR A 138 8.18 2.28 -12.47
C TYR A 138 6.72 1.84 -12.48
N TYR A 139 6.52 0.55 -12.79
CA TYR A 139 5.22 -0.14 -12.78
C TYR A 139 5.19 -1.32 -11.81
N TYR A 140 6.34 -1.69 -11.25
CA TYR A 140 6.50 -2.85 -10.37
C TYR A 140 7.39 -2.52 -9.19
N TYR A 141 7.17 -3.24 -8.10
CA TYR A 141 8.11 -3.31 -6.98
C TYR A 141 8.01 -4.67 -6.29
N VAL A 142 9.04 -5.06 -5.55
CA VAL A 142 9.11 -6.23 -4.69
C VAL A 142 9.93 -5.90 -3.44
N ALA A 143 9.44 -6.31 -2.27
CA ALA A 143 10.14 -6.07 -1.02
C ALA A 143 11.36 -7.00 -0.87
N MET A 144 12.45 -6.45 -0.33
CA MET A 144 13.62 -7.18 0.16
C MET A 144 13.39 -7.66 1.60
N PRO A 145 14.21 -8.60 2.13
CA PRO A 145 14.09 -9.06 3.53
C PRO A 145 14.26 -7.97 4.59
N ASP A 146 14.94 -6.89 4.28
CA ASP A 146 15.10 -5.71 5.15
C ASP A 146 13.93 -4.73 5.05
N GLY A 147 12.93 -5.05 4.21
CA GLY A 147 11.76 -4.25 3.96
C GLY A 147 11.90 -3.22 2.84
N SER A 148 13.13 -2.93 2.38
CA SER A 148 13.33 -1.99 1.28
C SER A 148 12.77 -2.53 -0.05
N PRO A 149 12.13 -1.71 -0.89
CA PRO A 149 11.61 -2.16 -2.18
C PRO A 149 12.65 -2.04 -3.29
N LEU A 150 12.64 -3.00 -4.21
CA LEU A 150 13.27 -2.91 -5.52
C LEU A 150 12.20 -2.55 -6.56
N PHE A 151 12.32 -1.38 -7.18
CA PHE A 151 11.42 -0.90 -8.22
C PHE A 151 11.88 -1.34 -9.61
N ALA A 152 10.93 -1.44 -10.55
CA ALA A 152 11.21 -1.81 -11.94
C ALA A 152 10.22 -1.15 -12.91
N SER A 153 10.74 -0.76 -14.09
CA SER A 153 9.95 -0.19 -15.19
C SER A 153 9.46 -1.27 -16.15
N SER A 154 10.09 -2.44 -16.19
CA SER A 154 9.72 -3.56 -17.06
C SER A 154 9.47 -4.85 -16.27
N TYR A 155 8.66 -5.74 -16.85
CA TYR A 155 8.42 -7.05 -16.27
C TYR A 155 9.68 -7.90 -16.18
N GLU A 156 10.58 -7.80 -17.16
CA GLU A 156 11.87 -8.50 -17.14
C GLU A 156 12.77 -8.05 -15.98
N GLU A 157 12.84 -6.74 -15.72
CA GLU A 157 13.55 -6.21 -14.57
C GLU A 157 12.91 -6.66 -13.25
N HIS A 158 11.58 -6.63 -13.17
CA HIS A 158 10.84 -7.12 -12.02
C HIS A 158 11.14 -8.59 -11.71
N GLN A 159 11.21 -9.44 -12.73
CA GLN A 159 11.60 -10.87 -12.55
C GLN A 159 13.02 -11.01 -11.97
N ARG A 160 13.97 -10.17 -12.42
CA ARG A 160 15.32 -10.12 -11.84
C ARG A 160 15.30 -9.68 -10.38
N ASN A 161 14.48 -8.69 -10.06
CA ASN A 161 14.31 -8.18 -8.69
C ASN A 161 13.69 -9.26 -7.77
N ILE A 162 12.69 -10.02 -8.25
CA ILE A 162 12.12 -11.14 -7.52
C ILE A 162 13.19 -12.21 -7.23
N ALA A 163 14.00 -12.57 -8.22
CA ALA A 163 15.08 -13.55 -8.03
C ALA A 163 16.10 -13.06 -6.99
N THR A 164 16.43 -11.76 -7.00
CA THR A 164 17.33 -11.13 -6.03
C THR A 164 16.73 -11.18 -4.61
N SER A 165 15.45 -10.81 -4.46
CA SER A 165 14.75 -10.87 -3.17
C SER A 165 14.70 -12.29 -2.61
N ASN A 166 14.35 -13.27 -3.44
CA ASN A 166 14.29 -14.69 -3.04
C ASN A 166 15.66 -15.22 -2.60
N ALA A 167 16.73 -14.85 -3.30
CA ALA A 167 18.10 -15.24 -2.92
C ALA A 167 18.51 -14.62 -1.57
N ALA A 168 18.18 -13.36 -1.34
CA ALA A 168 18.44 -12.68 -0.06
C ALA A 168 17.62 -13.30 1.09
N GLN A 169 16.37 -13.69 0.86
CA GLN A 169 15.52 -14.37 1.85
C GLN A 169 16.12 -15.73 2.24
N ALA A 170 16.59 -16.52 1.26
CA ALA A 170 17.23 -17.80 1.52
C ALA A 170 18.52 -17.66 2.34
N GLN A 171 19.33 -16.63 2.06
CA GLN A 171 20.54 -16.32 2.83
C GLN A 171 20.22 -15.88 4.28
N ALA A 172 19.17 -15.08 4.47
CA ALA A 172 18.73 -14.66 5.81
C ALA A 172 18.24 -15.86 6.64
N ALA A 173 17.51 -16.78 6.04
CA ALA A 173 17.01 -18.00 6.67
C ALA A 173 18.17 -18.93 7.11
N SER A 174 19.21 -19.12 6.26
CA SER A 174 20.34 -19.96 6.59
C SER A 174 21.19 -19.42 7.77
N LYS A 175 21.37 -18.10 7.84
CA LYS A 175 22.09 -17.47 8.96
C LYS A 175 21.37 -17.63 10.31
N ASN A 176 20.05 -17.59 10.31
CA ASN A 176 19.26 -17.79 11.54
C ASN A 176 19.30 -19.24 12.03
N THR A 177 19.50 -20.21 11.12
CA THR A 177 19.62 -21.64 11.48
C THR A 177 20.97 -21.94 12.11
N ASP A 178 22.05 -21.34 11.61
CA ASP A 178 23.40 -21.55 12.16
C ASP A 178 23.55 -20.95 13.57
N GLN A 179 22.94 -19.79 13.85
CA GLN A 179 22.97 -19.20 15.19
C GLN A 179 22.18 -19.98 16.25
N SER A 180 21.16 -20.75 15.84
CA SER A 180 20.38 -21.58 16.77
C SER A 180 21.09 -22.91 17.13
N THR A 181 22.08 -23.34 16.36
CA THR A 181 22.88 -24.56 16.63
C THR A 181 24.12 -24.32 17.49
N GLU A 182 24.57 -23.07 17.63
CA GLU A 182 25.72 -22.73 18.49
C GLU A 182 25.35 -22.47 19.97
N VAL A 183 24.07 -22.45 20.32
CA VAL A 183 23.57 -22.16 21.69
C VAL A 183 23.02 -23.42 22.41
N SER A 184 23.35 -24.63 21.91
CA SER A 184 22.89 -25.89 22.50
C SER A 184 24.02 -26.65 23.17
#